data_98278998801cb6490c805c2147c06119
#
_entry.id   98278998801cb6490c805c2147c06119
#
_cell.length_a   1.000
_cell.length_b   1.000
_cell.length_c   1.000
_cell.angle_alpha   90.00
_cell.angle_beta   90.00
_cell.angle_gamma   90.00
#
_symmetry.space_group_name_H-M   'P 1'
#
loop_
_entity.id
_entity.type
_entity.pdbx_description
1 polymer ?
#
loop_
_entity_poly.entity_id
_entity_poly.type
_entity_poly.pdbx_seq_one_letter_code
_entity_poly.pdbx_strand_id
1 'polypeptide(L)'
;MQHKLLARYPVANPRRKWKQDNFVLSIANPGPMGLDISDEFTLRKTRRAVKTCTDAGFNLLECLWASQAVSKEIVRAAESVGNRVIFQDLKRYGGMGLQNVFCEKSDLEGVMDELRPWHSVAGFYMWDEPCLEDQMRETRRLIDLCEERYPEKLAFTVANPSYHPHFRWDEGKYAPYIDRFADIIDPAQLSFDYYPVGMGEYDEEKQLDLSHMWHDLEVVRRAAARREMPMWFYYQGQKYHFHRREYHFHHGMARMMAWAGVLHGVKGLQCYTEFEGPVNPEDGGPGVFFHEQKQLHSEIRALNDTLMALSCDRVIHDSTLLPGCTVMDQWRTPMAESELLEEDLRYRLSISEHHDAYGNRYLMVLNRDYERDNHAQLTLKNPSHVYKVSREDGEQRPMYLNAKKMQLHLEPGTLELYRIQPGEEEPFTVEYYLEKDAR
;
A
#
# COMPACT_ATOMS: atom_id res chain seq x y z
N MET A 1 5.23 -25.50 21.06
CA MET A 1 4.67 -25.96 19.76
C MET A 1 5.30 -25.13 18.68
N GLN A 2 6.07 -25.75 17.78
CA GLN A 2 6.57 -25.05 16.60
C GLN A 2 5.35 -24.67 15.75
N HIS A 3 5.06 -23.37 15.66
CA HIS A 3 4.04 -22.88 14.74
C HIS A 3 4.47 -23.28 13.33
N LYS A 4 3.66 -24.07 12.64
CA LYS A 4 3.83 -24.30 11.20
C LYS A 4 3.88 -22.93 10.55
N LEU A 5 4.99 -22.63 9.88
CA LEU A 5 5.11 -21.47 9.02
C LEU A 5 3.86 -21.42 8.13
N LEU A 6 3.20 -20.28 8.12
CA LEU A 6 2.10 -20.01 7.21
C LEU A 6 2.58 -20.36 5.79
N ALA A 7 1.84 -21.20 5.08
CA ALA A 7 2.23 -21.55 3.71
C ALA A 7 2.22 -20.26 2.88
N ARG A 8 3.38 -19.87 2.40
CA ARG A 8 3.50 -18.77 1.44
C ARG A 8 2.81 -19.20 0.16
N TYR A 9 1.66 -18.63 -0.11
CA TYR A 9 1.07 -18.70 -1.43
C TYR A 9 1.52 -17.47 -2.21
N PRO A 10 2.01 -17.63 -3.45
CA PRO A 10 2.24 -16.46 -4.29
C PRO A 10 0.93 -15.72 -4.45
N VAL A 11 0.89 -14.47 -4.01
CA VAL A 11 -0.26 -13.60 -4.21
C VAL A 11 -0.31 -13.22 -5.68
N ALA A 12 -1.40 -13.51 -6.36
CA ALA A 12 -1.48 -13.33 -7.79
C ALA A 12 -2.93 -13.18 -8.26
N ASN A 13 -3.12 -12.37 -9.29
CA ASN A 13 -4.28 -12.50 -10.13
C ASN A 13 -4.23 -13.87 -10.84
N PRO A 14 -5.21 -14.79 -10.66
CA PRO A 14 -5.16 -16.14 -11.20
C PRO A 14 -5.13 -16.16 -12.73
N ARG A 15 -5.56 -15.08 -13.41
CA ARG A 15 -5.59 -14.95 -14.87
C ARG A 15 -4.28 -14.46 -15.46
N ARG A 16 -3.29 -14.09 -14.61
CA ARG A 16 -1.99 -13.54 -15.01
C ARG A 16 -0.84 -14.46 -14.66
N LYS A 17 0.25 -14.37 -15.42
CA LYS A 17 1.42 -15.23 -15.26
C LYS A 17 2.34 -14.74 -14.14
N TRP A 18 2.50 -13.41 -14.02
CA TRP A 18 3.33 -12.84 -12.96
C TRP A 18 2.79 -13.15 -11.57
N LYS A 19 3.67 -13.46 -10.63
CA LYS A 19 3.34 -13.80 -9.25
C LYS A 19 4.16 -12.96 -8.29
N GLN A 20 3.54 -12.59 -7.17
CA GLN A 20 4.18 -11.82 -6.11
C GLN A 20 4.59 -12.74 -4.96
N ASP A 21 5.89 -12.74 -4.61
CA ASP A 21 6.42 -13.61 -3.56
C ASP A 21 6.57 -12.92 -2.21
N ASN A 22 6.73 -11.60 -2.19
CA ASN A 22 6.96 -10.82 -0.97
C ASN A 22 6.12 -9.53 -1.01
N PHE A 23 5.89 -8.95 0.18
CA PHE A 23 5.27 -7.66 0.29
C PHE A 23 6.13 -6.60 -0.42
N VAL A 24 5.50 -5.81 -1.28
CA VAL A 24 6.19 -4.79 -2.06
C VAL A 24 6.24 -3.49 -1.27
N LEU A 25 7.43 -2.93 -1.18
CA LEU A 25 7.71 -1.60 -0.65
C LEU A 25 8.41 -0.81 -1.76
N SER A 26 7.64 -0.05 -2.52
CA SER A 26 8.19 0.69 -3.66
C SER A 26 8.23 2.19 -3.42
N ILE A 27 9.02 2.87 -4.22
CA ILE A 27 9.10 4.32 -4.30
C ILE A 27 9.05 4.76 -5.74
N ALA A 28 8.17 5.73 -6.02
CA ALA A 28 8.17 6.43 -7.30
C ALA A 28 9.33 7.43 -7.36
N ASN A 29 9.98 7.49 -8.51
CA ASN A 29 10.98 8.52 -8.83
C ASN A 29 12.14 8.66 -7.83
N PRO A 30 13.01 7.64 -7.68
CA PRO A 30 14.26 7.83 -6.94
C PRO A 30 15.21 8.83 -7.63
N GLY A 31 14.92 9.25 -8.86
CA GLY A 31 15.62 10.28 -9.61
C GLY A 31 14.67 11.41 -10.04
N PRO A 32 15.19 12.49 -10.61
CA PRO A 32 14.37 13.62 -11.05
C PRO A 32 13.48 13.25 -12.24
N MET A 33 12.29 13.82 -12.26
CA MET A 33 11.39 13.77 -13.42
C MET A 33 11.83 14.75 -14.50
N GLY A 34 11.53 14.44 -15.75
CA GLY A 34 11.78 15.28 -16.91
C GLY A 34 12.36 14.50 -18.10
N LEU A 35 11.92 14.85 -19.31
CA LEU A 35 12.17 14.04 -20.51
C LEU A 35 13.58 14.15 -21.09
N ASP A 36 14.32 15.21 -20.77
CA ASP A 36 15.60 15.54 -21.44
C ASP A 36 16.80 15.63 -20.47
N ILE A 37 16.65 15.16 -19.25
CA ILE A 37 17.73 15.19 -18.25
C ILE A 37 18.74 14.08 -18.57
N SER A 38 20.03 14.48 -18.73
CA SER A 38 21.11 13.54 -19.05
C SER A 38 22.49 13.98 -18.53
N ASP A 39 22.57 15.07 -17.76
CA ASP A 39 23.85 15.58 -17.26
C ASP A 39 24.43 14.71 -16.15
N GLU A 40 25.78 14.62 -16.09
CA GLU A 40 26.49 13.74 -15.18
C GLU A 40 26.27 14.07 -13.71
N PHE A 41 26.02 15.33 -13.35
CA PHE A 41 25.73 15.70 -11.97
C PHE A 41 24.41 15.07 -11.51
N THR A 42 23.37 15.19 -12.34
CA THR A 42 22.05 14.59 -12.08
C THR A 42 22.10 13.06 -12.04
N LEU A 43 22.87 12.42 -12.95
CA LEU A 43 23.04 10.98 -12.93
C LEU A 43 23.77 10.48 -11.67
N ARG A 44 24.79 11.19 -11.18
CA ARG A 44 25.44 10.88 -9.90
C ARG A 44 24.50 11.00 -8.71
N LYS A 45 23.67 12.05 -8.69
CA LYS A 45 22.63 12.25 -7.69
C LYS A 45 21.62 11.09 -7.72
N THR A 46 21.19 10.66 -8.90
CA THR A 46 20.30 9.51 -9.08
C THR A 46 20.90 8.21 -8.51
N ARG A 47 22.19 7.92 -8.77
CA ARG A 47 22.88 6.77 -8.16
C ARG A 47 22.83 6.79 -6.63
N ARG A 48 23.08 7.96 -6.04
CA ARG A 48 23.00 8.14 -4.58
C ARG A 48 21.59 7.94 -4.07
N ALA A 49 20.58 8.47 -4.76
CA ALA A 49 19.18 8.33 -4.40
C ALA A 49 18.72 6.85 -4.41
N VAL A 50 19.13 6.08 -5.43
CA VAL A 50 18.85 4.64 -5.50
C VAL A 50 19.42 3.90 -4.28
N LYS A 51 20.66 4.22 -3.89
CA LYS A 51 21.26 3.65 -2.67
C LYS A 51 20.48 4.07 -1.41
N THR A 52 20.12 5.33 -1.29
CA THR A 52 19.34 5.86 -0.17
C THR A 52 17.99 5.15 -0.06
N CYS A 53 17.27 4.97 -1.16
CA CYS A 53 16.02 4.21 -1.19
C CYS A 53 16.21 2.76 -0.71
N THR A 54 17.27 2.09 -1.17
CA THR A 54 17.59 0.72 -0.75
C THR A 54 17.89 0.65 0.75
N ASP A 55 18.67 1.60 1.27
CA ASP A 55 19.01 1.70 2.70
C ASP A 55 17.78 2.04 3.57
N ALA A 56 16.82 2.78 3.03
CA ALA A 56 15.52 3.06 3.66
C ALA A 56 14.57 1.86 3.60
N GLY A 57 14.93 0.83 2.87
CA GLY A 57 14.21 -0.42 2.84
C GLY A 57 13.20 -0.59 1.72
N PHE A 58 13.20 0.25 0.72
CA PHE A 58 12.46 -0.03 -0.50
C PHE A 58 13.06 -1.24 -1.23
N ASN A 59 12.19 -2.14 -1.69
CA ASN A 59 12.59 -3.35 -2.44
C ASN A 59 12.18 -3.30 -3.92
N LEU A 60 11.59 -2.18 -4.34
CA LEU A 60 11.21 -1.90 -5.71
C LEU A 60 11.32 -0.38 -5.96
N LEU A 61 11.86 0.00 -7.11
CA LEU A 61 12.01 1.38 -7.56
C LEU A 61 11.19 1.57 -8.83
N GLU A 62 10.58 2.73 -9.01
CA GLU A 62 9.75 2.99 -10.19
C GLU A 62 10.28 4.19 -10.95
N CYS A 63 10.54 4.00 -12.25
CA CYS A 63 10.96 5.08 -13.16
C CYS A 63 9.72 5.78 -13.72
N LEU A 64 9.07 6.62 -12.91
CA LEU A 64 7.90 7.36 -13.37
C LEU A 64 8.32 8.72 -13.96
N TRP A 65 7.97 8.98 -15.19
CA TRP A 65 8.22 10.23 -15.91
C TRP A 65 9.69 10.69 -15.98
N ALA A 66 10.61 9.78 -15.80
CA ALA A 66 12.04 10.06 -15.90
C ALA A 66 12.52 10.04 -17.35
N SER A 67 13.61 10.76 -17.66
CA SER A 67 14.27 10.65 -18.94
C SER A 67 14.85 9.25 -19.14
N GLN A 68 15.06 8.84 -20.39
CA GLN A 68 15.69 7.56 -20.69
C GLN A 68 17.07 7.41 -20.02
N ALA A 69 17.85 8.49 -19.94
CA ALA A 69 19.16 8.48 -19.29
C ALA A 69 19.03 8.25 -17.78
N VAL A 70 18.10 8.91 -17.10
CA VAL A 70 17.82 8.74 -15.68
C VAL A 70 17.27 7.35 -15.41
N SER A 71 16.30 6.87 -16.19
CA SER A 71 15.73 5.51 -16.02
C SER A 71 16.79 4.42 -16.18
N LYS A 72 17.67 4.52 -17.18
CA LYS A 72 18.80 3.59 -17.35
C LYS A 72 19.82 3.68 -16.22
N GLU A 73 20.04 4.87 -15.66
CA GLU A 73 20.93 5.03 -14.51
C GLU A 73 20.33 4.40 -13.25
N ILE A 74 19.01 4.53 -13.05
CA ILE A 74 18.30 3.83 -11.96
C ILE A 74 18.48 2.33 -12.09
N VAL A 75 18.32 1.75 -13.30
CA VAL A 75 18.51 0.31 -13.55
C VAL A 75 19.93 -0.13 -13.19
N ARG A 76 20.96 0.60 -13.67
CA ARG A 76 22.38 0.28 -13.37
C ARG A 76 22.68 0.37 -11.87
N ALA A 77 22.21 1.43 -11.23
CA ALA A 77 22.41 1.64 -9.80
C ALA A 77 21.70 0.55 -8.99
N ALA A 78 20.45 0.21 -9.33
CA ALA A 78 19.69 -0.86 -8.68
C ALA A 78 20.38 -2.21 -8.80
N GLU A 79 20.92 -2.56 -9.99
CA GLU A 79 21.72 -3.77 -10.19
C GLU A 79 22.91 -3.84 -9.22
N SER A 80 23.60 -2.71 -9.03
CA SER A 80 24.79 -2.64 -8.15
C SER A 80 24.48 -2.81 -6.67
N VAL A 81 23.25 -2.51 -6.23
CA VAL A 81 22.82 -2.61 -4.82
C VAL A 81 21.83 -3.76 -4.58
N GLY A 82 21.55 -4.58 -5.60
CA GLY A 82 20.65 -5.73 -5.52
C GLY A 82 19.17 -5.34 -5.34
N ASN A 83 18.75 -4.17 -5.85
CA ASN A 83 17.36 -3.74 -5.85
C ASN A 83 16.68 -4.01 -7.20
N ARG A 84 15.38 -3.80 -7.28
CA ARG A 84 14.55 -4.06 -8.46
C ARG A 84 13.92 -2.78 -8.99
N VAL A 85 13.56 -2.77 -10.26
CA VAL A 85 13.05 -1.59 -10.97
C VAL A 85 11.84 -1.95 -11.83
N ILE A 86 10.80 -1.13 -11.79
CA ILE A 86 9.79 -1.03 -12.84
C ILE A 86 10.24 0.09 -13.79
N PHE A 87 10.54 -0.28 -15.02
CA PHE A 87 11.09 0.63 -16.00
C PHE A 87 10.00 1.30 -16.84
N GLN A 88 10.14 2.60 -17.12
CA GLN A 88 9.33 3.33 -18.09
C GLN A 88 10.25 4.03 -19.10
N ASP A 89 9.89 3.99 -20.38
CA ASP A 89 10.49 4.81 -21.43
C ASP A 89 9.42 5.65 -22.12
N LEU A 90 9.19 6.84 -21.62
CA LEU A 90 8.15 7.74 -22.12
C LEU A 90 8.31 8.17 -23.59
N LYS A 91 9.53 8.05 -24.16
CA LYS A 91 9.77 8.40 -25.57
C LYS A 91 9.39 7.29 -26.53
N ARG A 92 9.44 6.04 -26.09
CA ARG A 92 9.13 4.88 -26.93
C ARG A 92 7.78 4.24 -26.59
N TYR A 93 7.46 4.14 -25.32
CA TYR A 93 6.16 3.67 -24.87
C TYR A 93 5.84 4.33 -23.52
N GLY A 94 4.61 4.32 -23.17
CA GLY A 94 4.13 4.85 -21.90
C GLY A 94 3.13 5.97 -22.14
N GLY A 95 1.91 5.71 -21.75
CA GLY A 95 0.86 6.70 -21.74
C GLY A 95 0.99 7.55 -20.48
N MET A 96 0.99 8.84 -20.66
CA MET A 96 0.54 9.76 -19.63
C MET A 96 -0.92 10.06 -19.94
N GLY A 97 -1.80 10.11 -18.94
CA GLY A 97 -3.23 10.40 -19.14
C GLY A 97 -3.53 11.63 -19.98
N LEU A 98 -2.55 12.52 -20.14
CA LEU A 98 -2.64 13.76 -20.94
C LEU A 98 -2.07 13.65 -22.35
N GLN A 99 -1.35 12.60 -22.74
CA GLN A 99 -0.60 12.57 -24.00
C GLN A 99 -1.03 11.50 -25.00
N ASN A 100 -1.99 10.63 -24.71
CA ASN A 100 -2.54 9.62 -25.67
C ASN A 100 -1.49 8.98 -26.60
N VAL A 101 -0.34 8.60 -26.07
CA VAL A 101 0.71 8.00 -26.88
C VAL A 101 0.43 6.51 -27.01
N PHE A 102 -0.13 6.11 -28.14
CA PHE A 102 -0.24 4.70 -28.51
C PHE A 102 1.14 4.19 -28.95
N CYS A 103 1.57 3.11 -28.34
CA CYS A 103 2.88 2.53 -28.57
C CYS A 103 2.84 1.50 -29.70
N GLU A 104 3.75 1.60 -30.65
CA GLU A 104 3.95 0.53 -31.61
C GLU A 104 4.51 -0.73 -30.90
N LYS A 105 4.08 -1.91 -31.35
CA LYS A 105 4.55 -3.18 -30.78
C LYS A 105 6.07 -3.29 -30.77
N SER A 106 6.70 -2.89 -31.87
CA SER A 106 8.15 -2.91 -32.06
C SER A 106 8.90 -2.03 -31.06
N ASP A 107 8.30 -0.93 -30.62
CA ASP A 107 8.92 0.01 -29.67
C ASP A 107 9.02 -0.61 -28.29
N LEU A 108 7.92 -1.21 -27.79
CA LEU A 108 7.93 -1.91 -26.51
C LEU A 108 8.85 -3.14 -26.55
N GLU A 109 8.79 -3.94 -27.62
CA GLU A 109 9.68 -5.10 -27.80
C GLU A 109 11.15 -4.67 -27.81
N GLY A 110 11.50 -3.58 -28.51
CA GLY A 110 12.85 -3.04 -28.53
C GLY A 110 13.35 -2.62 -27.15
N VAL A 111 12.51 -2.00 -26.33
CA VAL A 111 12.84 -1.65 -24.92
C VAL A 111 13.05 -2.89 -24.09
N MET A 112 12.15 -3.86 -24.18
CA MET A 112 12.24 -5.11 -23.41
C MET A 112 13.50 -5.91 -23.76
N ASP A 113 13.85 -5.98 -25.05
CA ASP A 113 15.07 -6.69 -25.51
C ASP A 113 16.35 -5.98 -25.06
N GLU A 114 16.39 -4.66 -25.09
CA GLU A 114 17.51 -3.86 -24.59
C GLU A 114 17.76 -4.10 -23.09
N LEU A 115 16.68 -4.22 -22.31
CA LEU A 115 16.75 -4.35 -20.86
C LEU A 115 16.84 -5.81 -20.37
N ARG A 116 16.68 -6.79 -21.25
CA ARG A 116 16.73 -8.21 -20.93
C ARG A 116 17.96 -8.66 -20.14
N PRO A 117 19.18 -8.13 -20.37
CA PRO A 117 20.37 -8.52 -19.60
C PRO A 117 20.35 -8.07 -18.14
N TRP A 118 19.48 -7.12 -17.75
CA TRP A 118 19.48 -6.53 -16.41
C TRP A 118 18.56 -7.30 -15.46
N HIS A 119 19.15 -7.94 -14.44
CA HIS A 119 18.38 -8.67 -13.42
C HIS A 119 17.56 -7.75 -12.53
N SER A 120 18.02 -6.50 -12.34
CA SER A 120 17.28 -5.48 -11.59
C SER A 120 15.93 -5.11 -12.21
N VAL A 121 15.74 -5.27 -13.52
CA VAL A 121 14.45 -4.96 -14.17
C VAL A 121 13.42 -6.02 -13.80
N ALA A 122 12.51 -5.66 -12.87
CA ALA A 122 11.42 -6.51 -12.40
C ALA A 122 10.15 -6.39 -13.27
N GLY A 123 10.00 -5.29 -13.99
CA GLY A 123 8.82 -5.05 -14.81
C GLY A 123 8.89 -3.76 -15.61
N PHE A 124 7.77 -3.47 -16.24
CA PHE A 124 7.60 -2.32 -17.13
C PHE A 124 6.34 -1.55 -16.76
N TYR A 125 6.41 -0.23 -16.72
CA TYR A 125 5.30 0.67 -16.45
C TYR A 125 4.55 0.93 -17.75
N MET A 126 3.34 0.38 -17.93
CA MET A 126 2.62 0.36 -19.19
C MET A 126 1.87 1.65 -19.48
N TRP A 127 1.07 2.08 -18.51
CA TRP A 127 0.27 3.29 -18.64
C TRP A 127 -0.01 3.88 -17.26
N ASP A 128 0.10 5.20 -17.15
CA ASP A 128 -0.20 5.94 -15.95
C ASP A 128 -1.64 6.44 -16.00
N GLU A 129 -2.46 6.01 -15.04
CA GLU A 129 -3.83 6.47 -14.84
C GLU A 129 -4.76 6.46 -16.07
N PRO A 130 -4.96 5.33 -16.78
CA PRO A 130 -5.87 5.27 -17.91
C PRO A 130 -7.32 5.51 -17.48
N CYS A 131 -7.94 6.60 -17.98
CA CYS A 131 -9.31 7.00 -17.64
C CYS A 131 -10.34 6.55 -18.68
N LEU A 132 -9.94 6.56 -19.96
CA LEU A 132 -10.82 6.30 -21.09
C LEU A 132 -10.75 4.80 -21.49
N GLU A 133 -11.80 4.30 -22.07
CA GLU A 133 -11.87 2.89 -22.45
C GLU A 133 -10.84 2.49 -23.49
N ASP A 134 -10.54 3.35 -24.45
CA ASP A 134 -9.47 3.14 -25.44
C ASP A 134 -8.07 3.09 -24.80
N GLN A 135 -7.81 3.93 -23.81
CA GLN A 135 -6.59 3.88 -23.01
C GLN A 135 -6.49 2.56 -22.22
N MET A 136 -7.60 2.13 -21.60
CA MET A 136 -7.65 0.86 -20.87
C MET A 136 -7.40 -0.34 -21.80
N ARG A 137 -7.99 -0.34 -22.99
CA ARG A 137 -7.79 -1.39 -24.01
C ARG A 137 -6.33 -1.41 -24.52
N GLU A 138 -5.75 -0.24 -24.72
CA GLU A 138 -4.33 -0.14 -25.10
C GLU A 138 -3.43 -0.64 -23.97
N THR A 139 -3.68 -0.24 -22.72
CA THR A 139 -2.96 -0.75 -21.55
C THR A 139 -3.03 -2.29 -21.48
N ARG A 140 -4.21 -2.86 -21.68
CA ARG A 140 -4.40 -4.31 -21.76
C ARG A 140 -3.53 -4.95 -22.84
N ARG A 141 -3.53 -4.37 -24.04
CA ARG A 141 -2.72 -4.85 -25.18
C ARG A 141 -1.22 -4.86 -24.83
N LEU A 142 -0.72 -3.82 -24.16
CA LEU A 142 0.68 -3.74 -23.73
C LEU A 142 1.01 -4.78 -22.66
N ILE A 143 0.09 -5.00 -21.72
CA ILE A 143 0.22 -6.04 -20.68
C ILE A 143 0.31 -7.42 -21.32
N ASP A 144 -0.60 -7.75 -22.22
CA ASP A 144 -0.66 -9.06 -22.89
C ASP A 144 0.63 -9.29 -23.71
N LEU A 145 1.15 -8.27 -24.40
CA LEU A 145 2.41 -8.33 -25.10
C LEU A 145 3.62 -8.58 -24.18
N CYS A 146 3.65 -7.90 -23.02
CA CYS A 146 4.69 -8.12 -22.04
C CYS A 146 4.64 -9.55 -21.48
N GLU A 147 3.46 -10.04 -21.12
CA GLU A 147 3.29 -11.41 -20.61
C GLU A 147 3.58 -12.50 -21.64
N GLU A 148 3.30 -12.25 -22.91
CA GLU A 148 3.65 -13.18 -24.00
C GLU A 148 5.17 -13.36 -24.06
N ARG A 149 5.92 -12.27 -23.99
CA ARG A 149 7.37 -12.26 -24.20
C ARG A 149 8.17 -12.51 -22.93
N TYR A 150 7.73 -11.97 -21.80
CA TYR A 150 8.42 -12.01 -20.48
C TYR A 150 7.43 -12.27 -19.35
N PRO A 151 6.89 -13.48 -19.23
CA PRO A 151 5.85 -13.81 -18.26
C PRO A 151 6.25 -13.64 -16.79
N GLU A 152 7.57 -13.57 -16.52
CA GLU A 152 8.14 -13.34 -15.19
C GLU A 152 8.26 -11.85 -14.83
N LYS A 153 8.05 -10.95 -15.79
CA LYS A 153 8.13 -9.51 -15.56
C LYS A 153 6.74 -8.92 -15.27
N LEU A 154 6.69 -7.99 -14.34
CA LEU A 154 5.47 -7.28 -14.02
C LEU A 154 5.15 -6.25 -15.11
N ALA A 155 3.99 -6.35 -15.72
CA ALA A 155 3.41 -5.29 -16.53
C ALA A 155 2.51 -4.43 -15.64
N PHE A 156 3.01 -3.27 -15.23
CA PHE A 156 2.44 -2.42 -14.20
C PHE A 156 1.58 -1.29 -14.78
N THR A 157 0.51 -0.96 -14.09
CA THR A 157 -0.34 0.23 -14.31
C THR A 157 -1.02 0.63 -13.01
N VAL A 158 -1.48 1.87 -12.90
CA VAL A 158 -2.15 2.41 -11.72
C VAL A 158 -3.48 3.04 -12.11
N ALA A 159 -4.49 2.94 -11.25
CA ALA A 159 -5.79 3.57 -11.41
C ALA A 159 -5.81 4.94 -10.73
N ASN A 160 -6.57 5.87 -11.29
CA ASN A 160 -6.79 7.21 -10.75
C ASN A 160 -7.49 7.19 -9.39
N PRO A 161 -7.26 8.20 -8.54
CA PRO A 161 -8.05 8.45 -7.34
C PRO A 161 -9.41 9.11 -7.65
N SER A 162 -10.32 9.09 -6.67
CA SER A 162 -11.67 9.66 -6.84
C SER A 162 -11.68 11.18 -7.02
N TYR A 163 -10.65 11.90 -6.56
CA TYR A 163 -10.54 13.34 -6.77
C TYR A 163 -10.19 13.75 -8.20
N HIS A 164 -9.75 12.83 -9.04
CA HIS A 164 -9.43 13.12 -10.44
C HIS A 164 -10.61 13.86 -11.13
N PRO A 165 -10.36 14.84 -12.00
CA PRO A 165 -11.40 15.69 -12.63
C PRO A 165 -12.56 14.95 -13.31
N HIS A 166 -12.33 13.72 -13.77
CA HIS A 166 -13.40 12.89 -14.34
C HIS A 166 -14.42 12.39 -13.30
N PHE A 167 -14.01 12.23 -12.03
CA PHE A 167 -14.87 11.67 -11.00
C PHE A 167 -15.35 12.72 -10.02
N ARG A 168 -14.50 13.66 -9.62
CA ARG A 168 -14.81 14.75 -8.69
C ARG A 168 -15.49 14.26 -7.41
N TRP A 169 -14.95 13.19 -6.80
CA TRP A 169 -15.50 12.53 -5.61
C TRP A 169 -16.94 11.99 -5.78
N ASP A 170 -17.37 11.78 -7.03
CA ASP A 170 -18.68 11.18 -7.32
C ASP A 170 -18.56 9.65 -7.27
N GLU A 171 -19.08 9.06 -6.19
CA GLU A 171 -19.10 7.61 -5.99
C GLU A 171 -19.80 6.87 -7.14
N GLY A 172 -20.86 7.47 -7.70
CA GLY A 172 -21.59 6.93 -8.84
C GLY A 172 -20.75 6.81 -10.09
N LYS A 173 -19.58 7.48 -10.13
CA LYS A 173 -18.61 7.41 -11.23
C LYS A 173 -17.38 6.60 -10.87
N TYR A 174 -16.87 6.76 -9.64
CA TYR A 174 -15.59 6.18 -9.23
C TYR A 174 -15.65 4.65 -9.12
N ALA A 175 -16.61 4.10 -8.39
CA ALA A 175 -16.71 2.65 -8.24
C ALA A 175 -16.91 1.92 -9.59
N PRO A 176 -17.80 2.39 -10.52
CA PRO A 176 -17.88 1.82 -11.87
C PRO A 176 -16.59 2.01 -12.70
N TYR A 177 -15.81 3.06 -12.47
CA TYR A 177 -14.51 3.22 -13.13
C TYR A 177 -13.53 2.15 -12.66
N ILE A 178 -13.40 1.92 -11.37
CA ILE A 178 -12.51 0.90 -10.81
C ILE A 178 -12.93 -0.50 -11.30
N ASP A 179 -14.22 -0.78 -11.38
CA ASP A 179 -14.72 -2.04 -11.94
C ASP A 179 -14.34 -2.20 -13.43
N ARG A 180 -14.54 -1.17 -14.27
CA ARG A 180 -14.13 -1.20 -15.68
C ARG A 180 -12.61 -1.32 -15.83
N PHE A 181 -11.84 -0.59 -15.03
CA PHE A 181 -10.38 -0.69 -15.01
C PHE A 181 -9.94 -2.13 -14.75
N ALA A 182 -10.48 -2.75 -13.70
CA ALA A 182 -10.15 -4.11 -13.33
C ALA A 182 -10.63 -5.16 -14.37
N ASP A 183 -11.76 -4.93 -15.04
CA ASP A 183 -12.32 -5.88 -16.02
C ASP A 183 -11.66 -5.74 -17.39
N ILE A 184 -11.40 -4.51 -17.86
CA ILE A 184 -10.85 -4.27 -19.20
C ILE A 184 -9.34 -4.52 -19.21
N ILE A 185 -8.63 -3.95 -18.25
CA ILE A 185 -7.16 -4.08 -18.18
C ILE A 185 -6.80 -5.44 -17.61
N ASP A 186 -7.53 -5.92 -16.59
CA ASP A 186 -7.26 -7.15 -15.87
C ASP A 186 -5.78 -7.27 -15.47
N PRO A 187 -5.25 -6.31 -14.66
CA PRO A 187 -3.83 -6.24 -14.33
C PRO A 187 -3.39 -7.37 -13.39
N ALA A 188 -2.09 -7.56 -13.24
CA ALA A 188 -1.55 -8.54 -12.28
C ALA A 188 -1.87 -8.19 -10.82
N GLN A 189 -1.98 -6.91 -10.53
CA GLN A 189 -2.44 -6.34 -9.26
C GLN A 189 -3.28 -5.08 -9.53
N LEU A 190 -4.24 -4.80 -8.66
CA LEU A 190 -5.02 -3.57 -8.71
C LEU A 190 -4.32 -2.50 -7.86
N SER A 191 -3.59 -1.60 -8.52
CA SER A 191 -2.92 -0.46 -7.89
C SER A 191 -3.73 0.81 -8.09
N PHE A 192 -3.75 1.67 -7.08
CA PHE A 192 -4.32 3.02 -7.15
C PHE A 192 -3.56 3.95 -6.22
N ASP A 193 -3.77 5.26 -6.38
CA ASP A 193 -3.13 6.28 -5.56
C ASP A 193 -4.15 7.18 -4.85
N TYR A 194 -3.73 7.76 -3.72
CA TYR A 194 -4.46 8.82 -3.04
C TYR A 194 -3.52 9.69 -2.21
N TYR A 195 -3.57 11.01 -2.44
CA TYR A 195 -2.71 11.99 -1.77
C TYR A 195 -3.56 13.05 -1.06
N PRO A 196 -3.95 12.85 0.21
CA PRO A 196 -4.94 13.67 0.88
C PRO A 196 -4.48 15.07 1.28
N VAL A 197 -3.15 15.30 1.34
CA VAL A 197 -2.61 16.57 1.85
C VAL A 197 -2.09 17.43 0.70
N GLY A 198 -2.65 18.60 0.52
CA GLY A 198 -2.20 19.57 -0.47
C GLY A 198 -2.77 19.37 -1.88
N MET A 199 -3.62 18.37 -2.09
CA MET A 199 -4.34 18.18 -3.37
C MET A 199 -5.55 19.11 -3.53
N GLY A 200 -5.67 20.14 -2.71
CA GLY A 200 -6.66 21.23 -2.83
C GLY A 200 -6.56 22.06 -4.10
N GLU A 201 -5.81 21.58 -5.11
CA GLU A 201 -5.81 22.15 -6.46
C GLU A 201 -7.20 22.15 -7.09
N TYR A 202 -8.06 21.22 -6.65
CA TYR A 202 -9.45 21.10 -7.10
C TYR A 202 -10.46 21.70 -6.13
N ASP A 203 -10.05 22.05 -4.90
CA ASP A 203 -10.86 22.70 -3.89
C ASP A 203 -9.95 23.46 -2.92
N GLU A 204 -9.84 24.79 -3.10
CA GLU A 204 -8.93 25.65 -2.31
C GLU A 204 -9.23 25.61 -0.79
N GLU A 205 -10.41 25.18 -0.38
CA GLU A 205 -10.82 25.06 1.02
C GLU A 205 -10.38 23.72 1.64
N LYS A 206 -10.16 22.68 0.83
CA LYS A 206 -9.79 21.34 1.31
C LYS A 206 -8.27 21.13 1.32
N GLN A 207 -7.64 21.44 2.43
CA GLN A 207 -6.21 21.21 2.65
C GLN A 207 -5.88 19.76 3.03
N LEU A 208 -6.87 19.01 3.52
CA LEU A 208 -6.74 17.61 3.95
C LEU A 208 -8.05 16.88 3.71
N ASP A 209 -8.05 15.84 2.90
CA ASP A 209 -9.22 14.99 2.69
C ASP A 209 -8.91 13.51 2.94
N LEU A 210 -9.00 13.11 4.20
CA LEU A 210 -8.84 11.71 4.60
C LEU A 210 -10.12 10.89 4.40
N SER A 211 -11.29 11.52 4.30
CA SER A 211 -12.56 10.80 4.17
C SER A 211 -12.62 9.99 2.89
N HIS A 212 -12.27 10.62 1.76
CA HIS A 212 -12.27 9.96 0.46
C HIS A 212 -11.11 8.97 0.31
N MET A 213 -10.01 9.13 1.05
CA MET A 213 -8.97 8.10 1.11
C MET A 213 -9.51 6.77 1.64
N TRP A 214 -10.28 6.81 2.72
CA TRP A 214 -10.91 5.60 3.29
C TRP A 214 -11.95 5.00 2.34
N HIS A 215 -12.71 5.86 1.66
CA HIS A 215 -13.66 5.45 0.62
C HIS A 215 -12.94 4.74 -0.53
N ASP A 216 -11.89 5.33 -1.09
CA ASP A 216 -11.18 4.78 -2.24
C ASP A 216 -10.50 3.45 -1.90
N LEU A 217 -9.85 3.37 -0.71
CA LEU A 217 -9.31 2.12 -0.18
C LEU A 217 -10.36 1.01 -0.15
N GLU A 218 -11.57 1.29 0.32
CA GLU A 218 -12.64 0.29 0.42
C GLU A 218 -13.23 -0.08 -0.95
N VAL A 219 -13.42 0.89 -1.86
CA VAL A 219 -13.89 0.64 -3.23
C VAL A 219 -12.92 -0.28 -3.96
N VAL A 220 -11.62 0.05 -3.91
CA VAL A 220 -10.59 -0.74 -4.60
C VAL A 220 -10.42 -2.11 -3.95
N ARG A 221 -10.44 -2.21 -2.59
CA ARG A 221 -10.40 -3.49 -1.88
C ARG A 221 -11.53 -4.42 -2.32
N ARG A 222 -12.77 -3.93 -2.36
CA ARG A 222 -13.93 -4.72 -2.81
C ARG A 222 -13.80 -5.17 -4.27
N ALA A 223 -13.33 -4.28 -5.13
CA ALA A 223 -13.11 -4.61 -6.53
C ALA A 223 -12.03 -5.68 -6.72
N ALA A 224 -10.91 -5.56 -5.99
CA ALA A 224 -9.82 -6.53 -6.00
C ALA A 224 -10.26 -7.89 -5.44
N ALA A 225 -10.96 -7.90 -4.29
CA ALA A 225 -11.45 -9.13 -3.67
C ALA A 225 -12.41 -9.91 -4.56
N ARG A 226 -13.37 -9.23 -5.24
CA ARG A 226 -14.30 -9.88 -6.18
C ARG A 226 -13.59 -10.57 -7.35
N ARG A 227 -12.37 -10.15 -7.67
CA ARG A 227 -11.59 -10.63 -8.83
C ARG A 227 -10.38 -11.46 -8.43
N GLU A 228 -10.21 -11.71 -7.13
CA GLU A 228 -9.05 -12.44 -6.58
C GLU A 228 -7.70 -11.81 -6.98
N MET A 229 -7.66 -10.47 -7.07
CA MET A 229 -6.46 -9.71 -7.39
C MET A 229 -5.77 -9.22 -6.11
N PRO A 230 -4.43 -9.21 -6.06
CA PRO A 230 -3.73 -8.45 -5.04
C PRO A 230 -3.97 -6.94 -5.24
N MET A 231 -4.06 -6.21 -4.15
CA MET A 231 -4.21 -4.75 -4.14
C MET A 231 -2.90 -4.09 -3.73
N TRP A 232 -2.53 -3.00 -4.41
CA TRP A 232 -1.43 -2.13 -4.05
C TRP A 232 -1.93 -0.70 -3.86
N PHE A 233 -1.22 0.08 -3.04
CA PHE A 233 -1.64 1.43 -2.70
C PHE A 233 -0.47 2.40 -2.74
N TYR A 234 -0.58 3.45 -3.55
CA TYR A 234 0.29 4.62 -3.46
C TYR A 234 -0.18 5.54 -2.35
N TYR A 235 0.67 5.72 -1.37
CA TYR A 235 0.46 6.70 -0.31
C TYR A 235 1.39 7.90 -0.48
N GLN A 236 0.98 9.03 0.08
CA GLN A 236 1.77 10.26 0.04
C GLN A 236 2.98 10.15 0.96
N GLY A 237 4.17 10.24 0.39
CA GLY A 237 5.45 10.18 1.10
C GLY A 237 6.19 11.51 1.17
N GLN A 238 5.57 12.59 0.75
CA GLN A 238 6.20 13.90 0.60
C GLN A 238 5.29 15.05 1.00
N LYS A 239 5.90 16.22 1.23
CA LYS A 239 5.18 17.48 1.28
C LYS A 239 4.85 17.93 -0.14
N TYR A 240 3.62 18.41 -0.37
CA TYR A 240 3.26 19.10 -1.60
C TYR A 240 3.37 20.61 -1.41
N HIS A 241 3.91 21.31 -2.40
CA HIS A 241 4.01 22.76 -2.47
C HIS A 241 3.15 23.28 -3.63
N PHE A 242 1.83 23.04 -3.60
CA PHE A 242 0.94 23.59 -4.61
C PHE A 242 0.58 25.04 -4.26
N HIS A 243 0.59 25.92 -5.27
CA HIS A 243 0.14 27.32 -5.20
C HIS A 243 0.78 28.18 -4.09
N ARG A 244 2.06 27.97 -3.76
CA ARG A 244 2.83 28.75 -2.77
C ARG A 244 2.32 28.63 -1.31
N ARG A 245 1.50 27.64 -0.98
CA ARG A 245 1.12 27.34 0.40
C ARG A 245 1.93 26.16 0.90
N GLU A 246 2.55 26.32 2.06
CA GLU A 246 3.17 25.22 2.80
C GLU A 246 2.07 24.45 3.53
N TYR A 247 1.86 23.18 3.17
CA TYR A 247 0.96 22.30 3.88
C TYR A 247 1.71 21.56 4.98
N HIS A 248 1.10 21.49 6.16
CA HIS A 248 1.66 20.73 7.27
C HIS A 248 1.50 19.22 6.99
N PHE A 249 2.51 18.66 6.35
CA PHE A 249 2.64 17.23 6.19
C PHE A 249 3.79 16.73 7.04
N HIS A 250 3.56 15.71 7.86
CA HIS A 250 4.60 15.08 8.67
C HIS A 250 4.53 13.55 8.56
N HIS A 251 5.61 12.89 8.95
CA HIS A 251 5.75 11.45 8.77
C HIS A 251 4.64 10.63 9.45
N GLY A 252 4.08 11.08 10.58
CA GLY A 252 2.93 10.42 11.24
C GLY A 252 1.73 10.25 10.31
N MET A 253 1.48 11.22 9.42
CA MET A 253 0.43 11.09 8.38
C MET A 253 0.80 10.04 7.34
N ALA A 254 2.03 10.06 6.82
CA ALA A 254 2.52 9.04 5.87
C ALA A 254 2.45 7.64 6.49
N ARG A 255 2.87 7.50 7.75
CA ARG A 255 2.80 6.26 8.51
C ARG A 255 1.37 5.75 8.65
N MET A 256 0.44 6.62 9.04
CA MET A 256 -0.99 6.28 9.16
C MET A 256 -1.58 5.85 7.81
N MET A 257 -1.25 6.54 6.71
CA MET A 257 -1.71 6.16 5.37
C MET A 257 -1.17 4.80 4.92
N ALA A 258 0.12 4.54 5.14
CA ALA A 258 0.72 3.24 4.83
C ALA A 258 0.03 2.11 5.62
N TRP A 259 -0.17 2.29 6.93
CA TRP A 259 -0.89 1.32 7.75
C TRP A 259 -2.38 1.21 7.41
N ALA A 260 -3.01 2.28 6.92
CA ALA A 260 -4.38 2.22 6.38
C ALA A 260 -4.45 1.30 5.15
N GLY A 261 -3.47 1.37 4.25
CA GLY A 261 -3.35 0.40 3.16
C GLY A 261 -3.24 -1.03 3.67
N VAL A 262 -2.33 -1.30 4.61
CA VAL A 262 -2.15 -2.64 5.22
C VAL A 262 -3.43 -3.13 5.88
N LEU A 263 -4.13 -2.26 6.61
CA LEU A 263 -5.43 -2.56 7.23
C LEU A 263 -6.45 -3.06 6.18
N HIS A 264 -6.44 -2.50 4.96
CA HIS A 264 -7.30 -2.92 3.85
C HIS A 264 -6.77 -4.14 3.08
N GLY A 265 -5.69 -4.76 3.53
CA GLY A 265 -5.16 -6.00 2.97
C GLY A 265 -4.29 -5.83 1.74
N VAL A 266 -3.71 -4.66 1.50
CA VAL A 266 -2.76 -4.48 0.38
C VAL A 266 -1.58 -5.44 0.49
N LYS A 267 -1.02 -5.78 -0.66
CA LYS A 267 0.19 -6.59 -0.79
C LYS A 267 1.39 -5.78 -1.26
N GLY A 268 1.17 -4.50 -1.50
CA GLY A 268 2.22 -3.55 -1.86
C GLY A 268 1.85 -2.14 -1.41
N LEU A 269 2.85 -1.44 -0.90
CA LEU A 269 2.81 -0.02 -0.58
C LEU A 269 3.79 0.71 -1.49
N GLN A 270 3.30 1.77 -2.11
CA GLN A 270 4.03 2.58 -3.05
C GLN A 270 4.14 4.01 -2.51
N CYS A 271 5.36 4.43 -2.19
CA CYS A 271 5.62 5.76 -1.66
C CYS A 271 5.77 6.74 -2.82
N TYR A 272 4.83 7.66 -2.98
CA TYR A 272 4.97 8.70 -3.98
C TYR A 272 5.81 9.85 -3.42
N THR A 273 6.91 10.15 -4.12
CA THR A 273 7.82 11.24 -3.75
C THR A 273 8.31 11.94 -5.01
N GLU A 274 8.09 13.24 -5.06
CA GLU A 274 8.59 14.14 -6.12
C GLU A 274 9.49 15.22 -5.53
N PHE A 275 9.25 15.56 -4.24
CA PHE A 275 9.91 16.62 -3.50
C PHE A 275 10.57 16.06 -2.23
N GLU A 276 10.57 16.82 -1.14
CA GLU A 276 11.11 16.39 0.14
C GLU A 276 10.36 15.20 0.74
N GLY A 277 11.06 14.12 0.98
CA GLY A 277 10.52 12.88 1.54
C GLY A 277 11.63 12.00 2.12
N PRO A 278 11.63 10.70 1.85
CA PRO A 278 12.69 9.79 2.27
C PRO A 278 14.06 10.08 1.62
N VAL A 279 14.05 10.72 0.44
CA VAL A 279 15.25 11.12 -0.30
C VAL A 279 15.30 12.63 -0.38
N ASN A 280 16.50 13.18 -0.18
CA ASN A 280 16.75 14.60 -0.40
C ASN A 280 16.85 14.88 -1.92
N PRO A 281 15.97 15.72 -2.49
CA PRO A 281 15.96 15.99 -3.93
C PRO A 281 17.17 16.79 -4.42
N GLU A 282 17.92 17.45 -3.54
CA GLU A 282 19.09 18.25 -3.93
C GLU A 282 20.31 17.39 -4.21
N ASP A 283 20.55 16.36 -3.41
CA ASP A 283 21.79 15.58 -3.46
C ASP A 283 21.60 14.06 -3.56
N GLY A 284 20.36 13.57 -3.47
CA GLY A 284 20.01 12.14 -3.51
C GLY A 284 20.34 11.38 -2.21
N GLY A 285 20.75 12.08 -1.15
CA GLY A 285 21.01 11.49 0.16
C GLY A 285 19.74 11.30 1.00
N PRO A 286 19.91 10.92 2.29
CA PRO A 286 18.78 10.81 3.22
C PRO A 286 17.99 12.11 3.32
N GLY A 287 16.70 12.03 3.12
CA GLY A 287 15.77 13.15 3.25
C GLY A 287 15.16 13.23 4.65
N VAL A 288 14.22 14.16 4.81
CA VAL A 288 13.62 14.50 6.13
C VAL A 288 12.85 13.35 6.78
N PHE A 289 12.37 12.38 6.00
CA PHE A 289 11.61 11.22 6.49
C PHE A 289 12.38 9.89 6.38
N PHE A 290 13.68 9.93 6.13
CA PHE A 290 14.47 8.72 5.87
C PHE A 290 14.43 7.72 7.02
N HIS A 291 14.65 8.18 8.26
CA HIS A 291 14.74 7.29 9.42
C HIS A 291 13.39 6.68 9.79
N GLU A 292 12.35 7.48 9.77
CA GLU A 292 10.99 7.05 10.05
C GLU A 292 10.47 6.09 8.97
N GLN A 293 10.80 6.37 7.71
CA GLN A 293 10.45 5.48 6.61
C GLN A 293 11.18 4.13 6.72
N LYS A 294 12.45 4.17 7.08
CA LYS A 294 13.24 2.95 7.33
C LYS A 294 12.66 2.12 8.47
N GLN A 295 12.22 2.76 9.55
CA GLN A 295 11.56 2.09 10.67
C GLN A 295 10.24 1.44 10.22
N LEU A 296 9.36 2.18 9.55
CA LEU A 296 8.10 1.67 9.00
C LEU A 296 8.33 0.45 8.11
N HIS A 297 9.30 0.51 7.22
CA HIS A 297 9.64 -0.62 6.34
C HIS A 297 10.21 -1.82 7.10
N SER A 298 10.98 -1.59 8.16
CA SER A 298 11.46 -2.69 9.02
C SER A 298 10.30 -3.42 9.68
N GLU A 299 9.32 -2.69 10.20
CA GLU A 299 8.12 -3.24 10.84
C GLU A 299 7.27 -4.05 9.82
N ILE A 300 7.04 -3.50 8.63
CA ILE A 300 6.27 -4.20 7.58
C ILE A 300 7.00 -5.46 7.10
N ARG A 301 8.33 -5.41 6.98
CA ARG A 301 9.12 -6.61 6.61
C ARG A 301 9.09 -7.70 7.67
N ALA A 302 9.11 -7.32 8.95
CA ALA A 302 8.95 -8.29 10.02
C ALA A 302 7.61 -9.03 9.93
N LEU A 303 6.56 -8.34 9.47
CA LEU A 303 5.23 -8.89 9.26
C LEU A 303 5.03 -9.56 7.88
N ASN A 304 6.02 -9.54 6.98
CA ASN A 304 5.89 -9.96 5.58
C ASN A 304 5.13 -11.28 5.40
N ASP A 305 5.55 -12.34 6.09
CA ASP A 305 4.97 -13.68 5.92
C ASP A 305 3.50 -13.72 6.34
N THR A 306 3.16 -13.02 7.42
CA THR A 306 1.78 -12.91 7.89
C THR A 306 0.95 -12.07 6.92
N LEU A 307 1.42 -10.88 6.53
CA LEU A 307 0.67 -10.00 5.62
C LEU A 307 0.41 -10.64 4.26
N MET A 308 1.39 -11.39 3.72
CA MET A 308 1.22 -12.10 2.45
C MET A 308 0.23 -13.27 2.53
N ALA A 309 0.04 -13.87 3.70
CA ALA A 309 -0.88 -14.98 3.90
C ALA A 309 -2.33 -14.55 4.20
N LEU A 310 -2.56 -13.29 4.60
CA LEU A 310 -3.87 -12.83 5.04
C LEU A 310 -4.74 -12.32 3.90
N SER A 311 -6.03 -12.66 3.95
CA SER A 311 -7.10 -12.06 3.17
C SER A 311 -7.96 -11.16 4.06
N CYS A 312 -8.28 -9.95 3.60
CA CYS A 312 -9.11 -9.00 4.32
C CYS A 312 -10.60 -9.27 4.07
N ASP A 313 -11.33 -9.63 5.11
CA ASP A 313 -12.77 -9.90 5.05
C ASP A 313 -13.57 -8.60 5.06
N ARG A 314 -13.24 -7.72 6.01
CA ARG A 314 -13.96 -6.44 6.22
C ARG A 314 -13.10 -5.42 6.94
N VAL A 315 -13.44 -4.17 6.72
CA VAL A 315 -12.86 -3.03 7.43
C VAL A 315 -13.98 -2.24 8.11
N ILE A 316 -13.77 -1.88 9.35
CA ILE A 316 -14.74 -1.19 10.20
C ILE A 316 -14.07 0.04 10.80
N HIS A 317 -14.74 1.18 10.70
CA HIS A 317 -14.28 2.42 11.30
C HIS A 317 -15.18 2.80 12.46
N ASP A 318 -14.62 3.31 13.53
CA ASP A 318 -15.46 3.93 14.57
C ASP A 318 -16.11 5.23 14.04
N SER A 319 -17.15 5.70 14.74
CA SER A 319 -17.92 6.89 14.35
C SER A 319 -17.20 8.21 14.65
N THR A 320 -16.03 8.19 15.29
CA THR A 320 -15.31 9.40 15.68
C THR A 320 -14.69 10.05 14.45
N LEU A 321 -15.12 11.26 14.14
CA LEU A 321 -14.51 12.05 13.06
C LEU A 321 -13.08 12.44 13.41
N LEU A 322 -12.18 12.31 12.45
CA LEU A 322 -10.84 12.85 12.52
C LEU A 322 -10.83 14.29 11.99
N PRO A 323 -9.86 15.11 12.41
CA PRO A 323 -9.61 16.38 11.74
C PRO A 323 -9.47 16.16 10.22
N GLY A 324 -10.17 16.96 9.42
CA GLY A 324 -10.19 16.82 7.95
C GLY A 324 -11.14 15.76 7.39
N CYS A 325 -11.86 15.01 8.23
CA CYS A 325 -12.91 14.07 7.79
C CYS A 325 -14.28 14.69 7.99
N THR A 326 -15.10 14.74 6.94
CA THR A 326 -16.44 15.33 7.00
C THR A 326 -17.56 14.31 7.11
N VAL A 327 -17.41 13.11 6.51
CA VAL A 327 -18.44 12.05 6.54
C VAL A 327 -17.75 10.69 6.47
N MET A 328 -18.05 9.79 7.42
CA MET A 328 -17.55 8.41 7.43
C MET A 328 -18.68 7.37 7.31
N ASP A 329 -19.95 7.79 7.37
CA ASP A 329 -21.06 6.87 7.60
C ASP A 329 -21.52 6.09 6.37
N GLN A 330 -21.42 6.67 5.17
CA GLN A 330 -22.04 6.08 3.96
C GLN A 330 -21.30 4.88 3.39
N TRP A 331 -20.02 4.69 3.70
CA TRP A 331 -19.22 3.55 3.23
C TRP A 331 -18.57 2.74 4.36
N ARG A 332 -18.94 3.04 5.58
CA ARG A 332 -18.53 2.31 6.78
C ARG A 332 -19.22 0.94 6.84
N THR A 333 -18.45 -0.13 7.03
CA THR A 333 -19.04 -1.40 7.43
C THR A 333 -19.57 -1.29 8.85
N PRO A 334 -20.86 -1.60 9.11
CA PRO A 334 -21.42 -1.54 10.46
C PRO A 334 -20.70 -2.50 11.41
N MET A 335 -20.50 -2.07 12.66
CA MET A 335 -19.94 -2.93 13.72
C MET A 335 -20.77 -4.21 13.95
N ALA A 336 -22.09 -4.15 13.73
CA ALA A 336 -22.95 -5.34 13.83
C ALA A 336 -22.52 -6.47 12.88
N GLU A 337 -21.79 -6.18 11.80
CA GLU A 337 -21.25 -7.15 10.86
C GLU A 337 -19.91 -7.75 11.31
N SER A 338 -19.28 -7.22 12.37
CA SER A 338 -18.06 -7.82 12.93
C SER A 338 -18.33 -9.28 13.35
N GLU A 339 -17.42 -10.17 13.04
CA GLU A 339 -17.46 -11.55 13.52
C GLU A 339 -16.71 -11.73 14.84
N LEU A 340 -15.82 -10.82 15.17
CA LEU A 340 -14.92 -10.93 16.33
C LEU A 340 -15.31 -10.00 17.47
N LEU A 341 -15.90 -8.83 17.23
CA LEU A 341 -16.14 -7.80 18.24
C LEU A 341 -17.63 -7.58 18.53
N GLU A 342 -17.95 -7.25 19.78
CA GLU A 342 -19.35 -7.10 20.26
C GLU A 342 -19.95 -5.71 20.07
N GLU A 343 -19.18 -4.62 20.30
CA GLU A 343 -19.76 -3.28 20.46
C GLU A 343 -19.03 -2.18 19.67
N ASP A 344 -19.72 -1.04 19.53
CA ASP A 344 -19.24 0.18 18.90
C ASP A 344 -17.88 0.64 19.45
N LEU A 345 -16.98 0.82 18.54
CA LEU A 345 -15.68 1.42 18.80
C LEU A 345 -15.85 2.93 19.00
N ARG A 346 -15.21 3.44 20.07
CA ARG A 346 -15.17 4.88 20.32
C ARG A 346 -13.71 5.22 20.37
N TYR A 347 -12.90 5.45 19.78
CA TYR A 347 -11.47 5.74 20.08
C TYR A 347 -10.65 6.13 18.84
N ARG A 348 -11.31 6.64 17.77
CA ARG A 348 -10.63 6.96 16.50
C ARG A 348 -9.86 5.75 15.94
N LEU A 349 -10.45 4.57 16.09
CA LEU A 349 -9.87 3.33 15.58
C LEU A 349 -10.45 2.98 14.22
N SER A 350 -9.62 2.37 13.40
CA SER A 350 -10.06 1.51 12.31
C SER A 350 -9.60 0.09 12.61
N ILE A 351 -10.47 -0.85 12.35
CA ILE A 351 -10.15 -2.27 12.51
C ILE A 351 -10.44 -3.01 11.22
N SER A 352 -9.74 -4.12 11.03
CA SER A 352 -10.07 -5.07 9.98
C SER A 352 -9.96 -6.49 10.47
N GLU A 353 -10.86 -7.32 9.94
CA GLU A 353 -10.88 -8.75 10.19
C GLU A 353 -10.29 -9.47 8.98
N HIS A 354 -9.42 -10.42 9.25
CA HIS A 354 -8.69 -11.17 8.23
C HIS A 354 -8.72 -12.65 8.55
N HIS A 355 -8.47 -13.46 7.53
CA HIS A 355 -8.20 -14.89 7.69
C HIS A 355 -7.01 -15.32 6.83
N ASP A 356 -6.38 -16.43 7.23
CA ASP A 356 -5.40 -17.14 6.41
C ASP A 356 -6.04 -18.34 5.69
N ALA A 357 -5.27 -19.01 4.83
CA ALA A 357 -5.74 -20.19 4.08
C ALA A 357 -6.16 -21.36 4.97
N TYR A 358 -5.81 -21.38 6.26
CA TYR A 358 -6.20 -22.39 7.23
C TYR A 358 -7.44 -22.00 8.04
N GLY A 359 -8.02 -20.82 7.79
CA GLY A 359 -9.17 -20.28 8.51
C GLY A 359 -8.82 -19.68 9.88
N ASN A 360 -7.53 -19.49 10.22
CA ASN A 360 -7.18 -18.73 11.41
C ASN A 360 -7.62 -17.28 11.24
N ARG A 361 -8.15 -16.70 12.32
CA ARG A 361 -8.68 -15.33 12.32
C ARG A 361 -7.65 -14.35 12.86
N TYR A 362 -7.63 -13.18 12.25
CA TYR A 362 -6.74 -12.09 12.64
C TYR A 362 -7.53 -10.79 12.74
N LEU A 363 -7.11 -9.96 13.67
CA LEU A 363 -7.63 -8.62 13.90
C LEU A 363 -6.50 -7.63 13.75
N MET A 364 -6.64 -6.67 12.84
CA MET A 364 -5.78 -5.50 12.77
C MET A 364 -6.48 -4.31 13.41
N VAL A 365 -5.74 -3.52 14.17
CA VAL A 365 -6.25 -2.33 14.86
C VAL A 365 -5.33 -1.17 14.58
N LEU A 366 -5.83 -0.14 13.92
CA LEU A 366 -5.11 1.07 13.53
C LEU A 366 -5.58 2.26 14.38
N ASN A 367 -4.64 2.94 15.03
CA ASN A 367 -4.87 4.26 15.58
C ASN A 367 -4.90 5.30 14.44
N ARG A 368 -6.06 5.87 14.14
CA ARG A 368 -6.19 6.90 13.10
C ARG A 368 -5.68 8.27 13.54
N ASP A 369 -5.47 8.48 14.86
CA ASP A 369 -4.83 9.68 15.36
C ASP A 369 -3.32 9.56 15.11
N TYR A 370 -2.81 10.33 14.15
CA TYR A 370 -1.40 10.31 13.77
C TYR A 370 -0.51 11.21 14.62
N GLU A 371 -1.10 11.87 15.66
CA GLU A 371 -0.39 12.78 16.56
C GLU A 371 -0.36 12.30 18.00
N ARG A 372 -1.30 11.41 18.40
CA ARG A 372 -1.50 11.04 19.80
C ARG A 372 -1.62 9.54 19.99
N ASP A 373 -1.08 9.09 21.10
CA ASP A 373 -1.32 7.73 21.61
C ASP A 373 -2.82 7.51 21.85
N ASN A 374 -3.21 6.25 21.72
CA ASN A 374 -4.57 5.83 21.97
C ASN A 374 -4.60 4.64 22.94
N HIS A 375 -5.44 4.74 23.95
CA HIS A 375 -5.75 3.67 24.88
C HIS A 375 -7.19 3.21 24.67
N ALA A 376 -7.36 1.97 24.25
CA ALA A 376 -8.66 1.43 23.91
C ALA A 376 -8.92 0.10 24.59
N GLN A 377 -10.19 -0.20 24.82
CA GLN A 377 -10.64 -1.53 25.21
C GLN A 377 -11.51 -2.10 24.10
N LEU A 378 -11.18 -3.28 23.62
CA LEU A 378 -12.03 -4.03 22.70
C LEU A 378 -12.69 -5.20 23.44
N THR A 379 -13.96 -5.48 23.11
CA THR A 379 -14.71 -6.62 23.66
C THR A 379 -14.93 -7.64 22.54
N LEU A 380 -14.37 -8.84 22.71
CA LEU A 380 -14.55 -9.96 21.79
C LEU A 380 -15.95 -10.58 21.98
N LYS A 381 -16.57 -11.06 20.92
CA LYS A 381 -17.86 -11.78 21.00
C LYS A 381 -17.76 -13.05 21.86
N ASN A 382 -16.65 -13.76 21.73
CA ASN A 382 -16.41 -14.99 22.48
C ASN A 382 -15.07 -14.91 23.23
N PRO A 383 -14.92 -15.58 24.38
CA PRO A 383 -13.64 -15.74 25.02
C PRO A 383 -12.62 -16.32 24.04
N SER A 384 -11.43 -15.74 23.97
CA SER A 384 -10.43 -16.09 22.98
C SER A 384 -9.01 -16.02 23.55
N HIS A 385 -8.14 -16.85 23.00
CA HIS A 385 -6.70 -16.65 23.14
C HIS A 385 -6.25 -15.63 22.10
N VAL A 386 -5.56 -14.60 22.55
CA VAL A 386 -5.09 -13.50 21.72
C VAL A 386 -3.57 -13.52 21.68
N TYR A 387 -3.02 -13.59 20.48
CA TYR A 387 -1.58 -13.52 20.24
C TYR A 387 -1.26 -12.24 19.49
N LYS A 388 -0.39 -11.42 20.05
CA LYS A 388 0.15 -10.26 19.33
C LYS A 388 1.20 -10.74 18.32
N VAL A 389 1.07 -10.33 17.06
CA VAL A 389 2.09 -10.52 16.03
C VAL A 389 3.03 -9.33 16.10
N SER A 390 4.28 -9.57 16.48
CA SER A 390 5.26 -8.52 16.74
C SER A 390 5.71 -7.82 15.46
N ARG A 391 5.70 -6.50 15.48
CA ARG A 391 6.24 -5.65 14.39
C ARG A 391 7.78 -5.64 14.35
N GLU A 392 8.45 -6.18 15.36
CA GLU A 392 9.92 -6.24 15.41
C GLU A 392 10.48 -7.45 14.67
N ASP A 393 9.80 -8.60 14.80
CA ASP A 393 10.31 -9.90 14.31
C ASP A 393 9.25 -10.81 13.66
N GLY A 394 7.98 -10.40 13.65
CA GLY A 394 6.86 -11.17 13.09
C GLY A 394 6.40 -12.35 13.96
N GLU A 395 7.01 -12.56 15.14
CA GLU A 395 6.64 -13.67 16.02
C GLU A 395 5.30 -13.44 16.72
N GLN A 396 4.57 -14.54 16.91
CA GLN A 396 3.31 -14.53 17.64
C GLN A 396 3.55 -14.79 19.12
N ARG A 397 3.23 -13.81 19.96
CA ARG A 397 3.39 -13.89 21.42
C ARG A 397 2.02 -13.88 22.11
N PRO A 398 1.76 -14.78 23.07
CA PRO A 398 0.50 -14.76 23.81
C PRO A 398 0.37 -13.44 24.58
N MET A 399 -0.76 -12.78 24.43
CA MET A 399 -1.08 -11.54 25.12
C MET A 399 -2.22 -11.71 26.10
N TYR A 400 -3.27 -12.44 25.69
CA TYR A 400 -4.40 -12.78 26.54
C TYR A 400 -4.75 -14.25 26.36
N LEU A 401 -5.11 -14.92 27.47
CA LEU A 401 -5.56 -16.30 27.46
C LEU A 401 -7.02 -16.36 27.88
N ASN A 402 -7.86 -16.92 27.02
CA ASN A 402 -9.30 -17.09 27.23
C ASN A 402 -10.01 -15.79 27.70
N ALA A 403 -9.64 -14.67 27.12
CA ALA A 403 -10.16 -13.36 27.51
C ALA A 403 -11.27 -12.90 26.59
N LYS A 404 -12.23 -12.15 27.14
CA LYS A 404 -13.28 -11.48 26.41
C LYS A 404 -12.97 -9.99 26.18
N LYS A 405 -12.03 -9.41 26.92
CA LYS A 405 -11.64 -8.01 26.83
C LYS A 405 -10.15 -7.87 26.58
N MET A 406 -9.80 -6.95 25.69
CA MET A 406 -8.44 -6.59 25.34
C MET A 406 -8.20 -5.12 25.66
N GLN A 407 -7.15 -4.82 26.43
CA GLN A 407 -6.66 -3.45 26.64
C GLN A 407 -5.54 -3.19 25.67
N LEU A 408 -5.64 -2.13 24.92
CA LEU A 408 -4.68 -1.75 23.87
C LEU A 408 -4.06 -0.42 24.18
N HIS A 409 -2.76 -0.30 23.90
CA HIS A 409 -2.04 0.95 23.75
C HIS A 409 -1.49 1.01 22.33
N LEU A 410 -1.83 2.04 21.60
CA LEU A 410 -1.51 2.22 20.19
C LEU A 410 -0.78 3.56 20.01
N GLU A 411 0.42 3.51 19.49
CA GLU A 411 1.19 4.71 19.12
C GLU A 411 0.50 5.48 17.99
N PRO A 412 0.84 6.79 17.79
CA PRO A 412 0.25 7.60 16.74
C PRO A 412 0.38 6.99 15.35
N GLY A 413 -0.72 6.94 14.59
CA GLY A 413 -0.74 6.44 13.23
C GLY A 413 -0.26 5.00 13.06
N THR A 414 -0.32 4.18 14.10
CA THR A 414 0.28 2.83 14.13
C THR A 414 -0.78 1.74 14.13
N LEU A 415 -0.47 0.64 13.44
CA LEU A 415 -1.28 -0.57 13.38
C LEU A 415 -0.67 -1.66 14.27
N GLU A 416 -1.54 -2.37 15.00
CA GLU A 416 -1.22 -3.59 15.70
C GLU A 416 -1.98 -4.78 15.10
N LEU A 417 -1.34 -5.95 15.08
CA LEU A 417 -1.87 -7.17 14.48
C LEU A 417 -1.98 -8.26 15.53
N TYR A 418 -3.17 -8.87 15.60
CA TYR A 418 -3.48 -9.94 16.56
C TYR A 418 -4.02 -11.16 15.84
N ARG A 419 -3.57 -12.35 16.23
CA ARG A 419 -4.23 -13.61 15.90
C ARG A 419 -5.23 -13.93 17.00
N ILE A 420 -6.47 -14.24 16.61
CA ILE A 420 -7.57 -14.58 17.50
C ILE A 420 -7.88 -16.06 17.35
N GLN A 421 -7.78 -16.79 18.43
CA GLN A 421 -8.07 -18.22 18.47
C GLN A 421 -9.21 -18.47 19.47
N PRO A 422 -10.24 -19.24 19.11
CA PRO A 422 -11.32 -19.56 20.03
C PRO A 422 -10.79 -20.08 21.37
N GLY A 423 -11.34 -19.59 22.45
CA GLY A 423 -11.10 -20.05 23.82
C GLY A 423 -12.18 -21.01 24.31
N GLU A 424 -12.19 -21.27 25.61
CA GLU A 424 -13.22 -22.06 26.30
C GLU A 424 -14.47 -21.18 26.52
N GLU A 425 -15.64 -21.78 26.66
CA GLU A 425 -16.91 -21.05 26.87
C GLU A 425 -16.91 -20.19 28.13
N GLU A 426 -16.20 -20.62 29.18
CA GLU A 426 -16.04 -19.84 30.41
C GLU A 426 -14.67 -19.13 30.42
N PRO A 427 -14.61 -17.80 30.53
CA PRO A 427 -13.36 -17.09 30.65
C PRO A 427 -12.67 -17.43 31.98
N PHE A 428 -11.37 -17.71 31.95
CA PHE A 428 -10.59 -17.84 33.19
C PHE A 428 -10.62 -16.50 33.94
N THR A 429 -11.06 -16.55 35.20
CA THR A 429 -10.87 -15.43 36.13
C THR A 429 -9.52 -15.61 36.84
N VAL A 430 -8.93 -14.55 37.32
CA VAL A 430 -7.65 -14.60 38.07
C VAL A 430 -7.77 -15.49 39.30
N GLU A 431 -8.96 -15.61 39.87
CA GLU A 431 -9.29 -16.47 40.99
C GLU A 431 -9.07 -17.97 40.71
N TYR A 432 -9.30 -18.41 39.48
CA TYR A 432 -9.10 -19.80 39.07
C TYR A 432 -7.62 -20.25 39.08
N TYR A 433 -6.69 -19.34 38.82
CA TYR A 433 -5.26 -19.64 38.92
C TYR A 433 -4.76 -19.72 40.35
N LEU A 434 -5.29 -18.88 41.25
CA LEU A 434 -4.91 -18.90 42.67
C LEU A 434 -5.40 -20.14 43.39
N GLU A 435 -6.52 -20.74 42.98
CA GLU A 435 -7.02 -21.98 43.56
C GLU A 435 -6.27 -23.24 43.08
N LYS A 436 -5.70 -23.23 41.87
CA LYS A 436 -4.92 -24.38 41.37
C LYS A 436 -3.51 -24.49 41.97
N ASP A 437 -2.88 -23.35 42.27
CA ASP A 437 -1.57 -23.33 42.93
C ASP A 437 -1.65 -23.52 44.46
N ALA A 438 -2.86 -23.52 45.02
CA ALA A 438 -3.09 -23.75 46.46
C ALA A 438 -3.41 -25.22 46.81
N ARG A 439 -3.39 -26.13 45.85
CA ARG A 439 -3.57 -27.59 46.02
C ARG A 439 -2.29 -28.31 45.56
#